data_9e2ebe34eb0bdcc956953192a3880b86
#
_entry.id   9e2ebe34eb0bdcc956953192a3880b86
#
_cell.length_a   1.000
_cell.length_b   1.000
_cell.length_c   1.000
_cell.angle_alpha   90.00
_cell.angle_beta   90.00
_cell.angle_gamma   90.00
#
_symmetry.space_group_name_H-M   'P 1'
#
loop_
_entity.id
_entity.type
_entity.pdbx_description
1 polymer ?
#
loop_
_entity_poly.entity_id
_entity_poly.type
_entity_poly.pdbx_seq_one_letter_code
_entity_poly.pdbx_strand_id
1 'polypeptide(L)'
;MSDFTSTIYGYFYYLQDEDGLFKNLDLPEGINPDIVISTIMLECGEMQPLYTNPYFMQEMIGDWSQKWARTFEKWAEVLAEEYDPLHNYDRHEDITDTHYNTITNTGDIQGQRSAFDAATFQPHDKTINNLTNQDNGNVTREAHMYGNIGVTTSQQMVRDQLSVVEWNIYEHIKDIFMQEFCIMIY
;
A
#
# COMPACT_ATOMS: atom_id res chain seq x y z
N MET A 1 15.23 34.38 -42.43
CA MET A 1 13.92 34.18 -41.79
C MET A 1 13.73 32.68 -41.78
N SER A 2 13.88 32.04 -40.63
CA SER A 2 13.56 30.62 -40.52
C SER A 2 12.03 30.50 -40.61
N ASP A 3 11.56 29.65 -41.50
CA ASP A 3 10.15 29.32 -41.63
C ASP A 3 9.68 28.72 -40.30
N PHE A 4 9.02 29.57 -39.52
CA PHE A 4 8.42 29.16 -38.24
C PHE A 4 7.18 28.32 -38.56
N THR A 5 7.29 27.03 -38.35
CA THR A 5 6.14 26.14 -38.49
C THR A 5 5.33 26.20 -37.18
N SER A 6 4.03 26.49 -37.28
CA SER A 6 3.12 26.53 -36.15
C SER A 6 2.79 25.11 -35.65
N THR A 7 3.80 24.38 -35.21
CA THR A 7 3.72 23.05 -34.65
C THR A 7 4.33 23.03 -33.23
N ILE A 8 4.05 22.01 -32.44
CA ILE A 8 4.67 21.84 -31.10
C ILE A 8 6.20 21.82 -31.23
N TYR A 9 6.74 21.11 -32.22
CA TYR A 9 8.16 21.08 -32.52
C TYR A 9 8.70 22.47 -32.89
N GLY A 10 7.95 23.22 -33.70
CA GLY A 10 8.30 24.59 -34.06
C GLY A 10 8.42 25.50 -32.82
N TYR A 11 7.51 25.37 -31.87
CA TYR A 11 7.54 26.13 -30.59
C TYR A 11 8.71 25.69 -29.71
N PHE A 12 8.94 24.39 -29.60
CA PHE A 12 10.07 23.84 -28.86
C PHE A 12 11.41 24.38 -29.40
N TYR A 13 11.59 24.38 -30.72
CA TYR A 13 12.79 24.88 -31.35
C TYR A 13 12.92 26.40 -31.24
N TYR A 14 11.82 27.14 -31.35
CA TYR A 14 11.81 28.61 -31.25
C TYR A 14 12.24 29.10 -29.86
N LEU A 15 11.82 28.40 -28.80
CA LEU A 15 12.14 28.75 -27.41
C LEU A 15 13.43 28.08 -26.90
N GLN A 16 14.19 27.40 -27.73
CA GLN A 16 15.39 26.65 -27.33
C GLN A 16 16.43 27.52 -26.61
N ASP A 17 16.57 28.78 -27.02
CA ASP A 17 17.49 29.74 -26.41
C ASP A 17 16.97 30.34 -25.09
N GLU A 18 15.71 30.10 -24.73
CA GLU A 18 15.02 30.67 -23.57
C GLU A 18 14.52 29.57 -22.60
N ASP A 19 15.34 28.57 -22.34
CA ASP A 19 15.08 27.43 -21.45
C ASP A 19 14.00 26.44 -21.97
N GLY A 20 13.51 26.62 -23.20
CA GLY A 20 12.64 25.67 -23.89
C GLY A 20 11.13 25.78 -23.57
N LEU A 21 10.33 25.13 -24.39
CA LEU A 21 8.85 25.12 -24.27
C LEU A 21 8.36 24.54 -22.94
N PHE A 22 9.10 23.58 -22.39
CA PHE A 22 8.73 22.83 -21.17
C PHE A 22 9.46 23.35 -19.91
N LYS A 23 9.99 24.56 -19.93
CA LYS A 23 10.70 25.18 -18.79
C LYS A 23 9.89 25.13 -17.49
N ASN A 24 8.61 25.42 -17.57
CA ASN A 24 7.71 25.51 -16.41
C ASN A 24 7.04 24.18 -16.08
N LEU A 25 7.41 23.07 -16.77
CA LEU A 25 6.89 21.75 -16.49
C LEU A 25 7.40 21.25 -15.14
N ASP A 26 6.48 21.05 -14.20
CA ASP A 26 6.77 20.54 -12.85
C ASP A 26 6.09 19.17 -12.67
N LEU A 27 6.89 18.13 -12.48
CA LEU A 27 6.43 16.75 -12.34
C LEU A 27 6.88 16.18 -10.99
N PRO A 28 6.05 15.32 -10.35
CA PRO A 28 6.39 14.70 -9.08
C PRO A 28 7.55 13.71 -9.19
N GLU A 29 8.17 13.42 -8.05
CA GLU A 29 9.20 12.38 -7.95
C GLU A 29 8.67 11.04 -8.50
N GLY A 30 9.53 10.32 -9.20
CA GLY A 30 9.18 9.04 -9.86
C GLY A 30 8.78 9.16 -11.33
N ILE A 31 8.53 10.37 -11.84
CA ILE A 31 8.28 10.63 -13.27
C ILE A 31 9.45 11.40 -13.84
N ASN A 32 10.12 10.81 -14.84
CA ASN A 32 11.26 11.46 -15.50
C ASN A 32 10.75 12.49 -16.55
N PRO A 33 11.02 13.80 -16.36
CA PRO A 33 10.55 14.84 -17.27
C PRO A 33 11.13 14.70 -18.68
N ASP A 34 12.36 14.21 -18.83
CA ASP A 34 12.98 14.05 -20.15
C ASP A 34 12.26 12.98 -20.99
N ILE A 35 11.77 11.91 -20.32
CA ILE A 35 10.98 10.87 -21.00
C ILE A 35 9.62 11.42 -21.41
N VAL A 36 8.95 12.18 -20.53
CA VAL A 36 7.66 12.83 -20.85
C VAL A 36 7.82 13.75 -22.05
N ILE A 37 8.82 14.64 -22.04
CA ILE A 37 9.10 15.57 -23.12
C ILE A 37 9.37 14.80 -24.42
N SER A 38 10.21 13.77 -24.36
CA SER A 38 10.54 12.95 -25.54
C SER A 38 9.31 12.25 -26.12
N THR A 39 8.43 11.70 -25.27
CA THR A 39 7.19 11.05 -25.69
C THR A 39 6.23 12.05 -26.34
N ILE A 40 6.06 13.23 -25.72
CA ILE A 40 5.25 14.32 -26.29
C ILE A 40 5.81 14.77 -27.64
N MET A 41 7.12 14.96 -27.75
CA MET A 41 7.76 15.40 -28.98
C MET A 41 7.67 14.36 -30.11
N LEU A 42 7.74 13.07 -29.76
CA LEU A 42 7.64 11.98 -30.72
C LEU A 42 6.25 11.91 -31.37
N GLU A 43 5.19 12.09 -30.59
CA GLU A 43 3.83 11.88 -31.06
C GLU A 43 3.07 13.18 -31.38
N CYS A 44 3.32 14.25 -30.61
CA CYS A 44 2.63 15.53 -30.77
C CYS A 44 3.46 16.59 -31.51
N GLY A 45 4.74 16.34 -31.79
CA GLY A 45 5.66 17.32 -32.33
C GLY A 45 5.17 17.98 -33.63
N GLU A 46 4.57 17.25 -34.54
CA GLU A 46 4.03 17.74 -35.81
C GLU A 46 2.60 18.31 -35.68
N MET A 47 1.94 18.17 -34.52
CA MET A 47 0.60 18.69 -34.31
C MET A 47 0.59 20.20 -34.14
N GLN A 48 -0.55 20.81 -34.52
CA GLN A 48 -0.76 22.24 -34.29
C GLN A 48 -1.11 22.50 -32.85
N PRO A 49 -0.42 23.46 -32.21
CA PRO A 49 -0.75 23.88 -30.85
C PRO A 49 -2.07 24.64 -30.80
N LEU A 50 -2.81 24.44 -29.71
CA LEU A 50 -4.06 25.19 -29.44
C LEU A 50 -3.79 26.69 -29.27
N TYR A 51 -2.67 27.04 -28.66
CA TYR A 51 -2.27 28.42 -28.40
C TYR A 51 -1.31 28.92 -29.47
N THR A 52 -1.60 30.08 -30.05
CA THR A 52 -0.79 30.67 -31.11
C THR A 52 0.47 31.39 -30.63
N ASN A 53 0.57 31.69 -29.32
CA ASN A 53 1.71 32.33 -28.71
C ASN A 53 2.58 31.30 -27.95
N PRO A 54 3.84 31.07 -28.35
CA PRO A 54 4.70 30.10 -27.70
C PRO A 54 4.97 30.39 -26.21
N TYR A 55 5.14 31.65 -25.82
CA TYR A 55 5.35 32.04 -24.42
C TYR A 55 4.14 31.79 -23.56
N PHE A 56 2.94 32.09 -24.09
CA PHE A 56 1.70 31.79 -23.38
C PHE A 56 1.50 30.28 -23.23
N MET A 57 1.86 29.50 -24.24
CA MET A 57 1.82 28.03 -24.13
C MET A 57 2.78 27.51 -23.08
N GLN A 58 3.99 28.07 -22.96
CA GLN A 58 4.97 27.72 -21.92
C GLN A 58 4.39 27.93 -20.50
N GLU A 59 3.71 29.05 -20.24
CA GLU A 59 3.04 29.31 -18.97
C GLU A 59 1.87 28.33 -18.73
N MET A 60 1.07 28.05 -19.75
CA MET A 60 -0.05 27.10 -19.64
C MET A 60 0.44 25.67 -19.36
N ILE A 61 1.59 25.27 -19.86
CA ILE A 61 2.19 23.96 -19.53
C ILE A 61 2.54 23.89 -18.03
N GLY A 62 3.04 24.98 -17.44
CA GLY A 62 3.29 25.08 -16.01
C GLY A 62 2.00 24.92 -15.19
N ASP A 63 0.98 25.71 -15.52
CA ASP A 63 -0.33 25.64 -14.83
C ASP A 63 -0.98 24.24 -14.99
N TRP A 64 -0.84 23.63 -16.15
CA TRP A 64 -1.31 22.29 -16.44
C TRP A 64 -0.60 21.25 -15.57
N SER A 65 0.72 21.30 -15.45
CA SER A 65 1.48 20.37 -14.61
C SER A 65 1.06 20.47 -13.15
N GLN A 66 0.83 21.67 -12.63
CA GLN A 66 0.31 21.90 -11.27
C GLN A 66 -1.13 21.38 -11.10
N LYS A 67 -2.00 21.58 -12.08
CA LYS A 67 -3.39 21.05 -12.09
C LYS A 67 -3.40 19.53 -11.95
N TRP A 68 -2.50 18.84 -12.63
CA TRP A 68 -2.43 17.38 -12.65
C TRP A 68 -1.46 16.77 -11.64
N ALA A 69 -0.67 17.58 -10.91
CA ALA A 69 0.39 17.13 -10.02
C ALA A 69 -0.06 16.01 -9.07
N ARG A 70 -1.20 16.19 -8.40
CA ARG A 70 -1.74 15.16 -7.47
C ARG A 70 -2.08 13.85 -8.16
N THR A 71 -2.59 13.90 -9.39
CA THR A 71 -2.92 12.68 -10.15
C THR A 71 -1.67 11.95 -10.57
N PHE A 72 -0.69 12.69 -11.06
CA PHE A 72 0.61 12.14 -11.46
C PHE A 72 1.37 11.54 -10.27
N GLU A 73 1.34 12.21 -9.11
CA GLU A 73 1.90 11.69 -7.87
C GLU A 73 1.29 10.34 -7.49
N LYS A 74 -0.06 10.25 -7.52
CA LYS A 74 -0.74 8.99 -7.22
C LYS A 74 -0.43 7.87 -8.20
N TRP A 75 -0.29 8.19 -9.47
CA TRP A 75 0.12 7.19 -10.47
C TRP A 75 1.55 6.71 -10.24
N ALA A 76 2.48 7.64 -9.92
CA ALA A 76 3.85 7.29 -9.62
C ALA A 76 3.96 6.42 -8.34
N GLU A 77 3.22 6.75 -7.28
CA GLU A 77 3.14 5.96 -6.05
C GLU A 77 2.67 4.52 -6.32
N VAL A 78 1.56 4.37 -7.05
CA VAL A 78 0.99 3.04 -7.34
C VAL A 78 1.95 2.19 -8.19
N LEU A 79 2.67 2.80 -9.13
CA LEU A 79 3.65 2.08 -9.96
C LEU A 79 4.94 1.74 -9.20
N ALA A 80 5.26 2.50 -8.14
CA ALA A 80 6.43 2.25 -7.29
C ALA A 80 6.19 1.14 -6.25
N GLU A 81 4.93 0.77 -5.98
CA GLU A 81 4.61 -0.31 -5.06
C GLU A 81 5.06 -1.66 -5.65
N GLU A 82 5.99 -2.31 -4.95
CA GLU A 82 6.38 -3.69 -5.26
C GLU A 82 5.28 -4.64 -4.76
N TYR A 83 4.53 -5.20 -5.69
CA TYR A 83 3.51 -6.20 -5.41
C TYR A 83 4.01 -7.60 -5.77
N ASP A 84 3.98 -8.54 -4.80
CA ASP A 84 4.25 -9.95 -5.08
C ASP A 84 2.94 -10.67 -5.44
N PRO A 85 2.73 -11.02 -6.73
CA PRO A 85 1.49 -11.64 -7.19
C PRO A 85 1.27 -13.05 -6.64
N LEU A 86 2.27 -13.67 -6.02
CA LEU A 86 2.20 -15.01 -5.46
C LEU A 86 1.85 -15.01 -3.98
N HIS A 87 2.06 -13.88 -3.28
CA HIS A 87 1.85 -13.73 -1.85
C HIS A 87 0.92 -12.54 -1.56
N ASN A 88 -0.39 -12.77 -1.68
CA ASN A 88 -1.39 -11.73 -1.42
C ASN A 88 -1.82 -11.64 0.05
N TYR A 89 -1.24 -12.46 0.91
CA TYR A 89 -1.56 -12.51 2.32
C TYR A 89 -0.28 -12.60 3.16
N ASP A 90 -0.10 -11.63 4.01
CA ASP A 90 0.95 -11.60 5.02
C ASP A 90 0.34 -11.08 6.33
N ARG A 91 0.25 -11.97 7.32
CA ARG A 91 -0.32 -11.64 8.64
C ARG A 91 0.58 -12.13 9.75
N HIS A 92 1.02 -11.21 10.58
CA HIS A 92 1.61 -11.49 11.87
C HIS A 92 0.54 -11.47 12.95
N GLU A 93 0.53 -12.48 13.78
CA GLU A 93 -0.41 -12.59 14.91
C GLU A 93 0.35 -12.95 16.19
N ASP A 94 0.37 -12.01 17.12
CA ASP A 94 0.96 -12.19 18.45
C ASP A 94 -0.17 -12.42 19.46
N ILE A 95 -0.28 -13.65 19.95
CA ILE A 95 -1.29 -14.03 20.93
C ILE A 95 -0.61 -14.28 22.25
N THR A 96 -1.01 -13.52 23.27
CA THR A 96 -0.61 -13.76 24.65
C THR A 96 -1.83 -14.25 25.43
N ASP A 97 -1.79 -15.50 25.82
CA ASP A 97 -2.82 -16.11 26.66
C ASP A 97 -2.30 -16.24 28.10
N THR A 98 -3.01 -15.63 29.00
CA THR A 98 -2.65 -15.63 30.43
C THR A 98 -3.76 -16.32 31.20
N HIS A 99 -3.44 -17.45 31.86
CA HIS A 99 -4.40 -18.14 32.68
C HIS A 99 -3.96 -18.12 34.16
N TYR A 100 -4.94 -17.90 35.02
CA TYR A 100 -4.81 -17.98 36.46
C TYR A 100 -5.79 -19.02 36.99
N ASN A 101 -5.28 -20.10 37.55
CA ASN A 101 -6.10 -21.13 38.16
C ASN A 101 -5.67 -21.34 39.60
N THR A 102 -6.60 -21.14 40.53
CA THR A 102 -6.36 -21.39 41.94
C THR A 102 -7.33 -22.48 42.43
N ILE A 103 -6.80 -23.64 42.76
CA ILE A 103 -7.57 -24.75 43.29
C ILE A 103 -7.28 -24.82 44.77
N THR A 104 -8.30 -24.54 45.58
CA THR A 104 -8.23 -24.70 47.03
C THR A 104 -8.98 -25.97 47.45
N ASN A 105 -8.26 -26.92 47.98
CA ASN A 105 -8.84 -28.17 48.45
C ASN A 105 -8.78 -28.20 49.98
N THR A 106 -9.93 -28.14 50.62
CA THR A 106 -10.06 -28.19 52.10
C THR A 106 -10.69 -29.51 52.49
N GLY A 107 -9.95 -30.35 53.13
CA GLY A 107 -10.44 -31.63 53.71
C GLY A 107 -10.34 -31.65 55.21
N ASP A 108 -11.44 -31.93 55.89
CA ASP A 108 -11.49 -32.18 57.34
C ASP A 108 -11.83 -33.66 57.56
N ILE A 109 -10.85 -34.40 58.04
CA ILE A 109 -11.01 -35.81 58.35
C ILE A 109 -11.00 -35.94 59.86
N GLN A 110 -12.12 -36.38 60.44
CA GLN A 110 -12.25 -36.65 61.85
C GLN A 110 -12.35 -38.16 62.10
N GLY A 111 -11.35 -38.69 62.79
CA GLY A 111 -11.39 -40.05 63.33
C GLY A 111 -12.14 -40.10 64.65
N GLN A 112 -13.14 -40.98 64.72
CA GLN A 112 -13.91 -41.20 65.96
C GLN A 112 -13.72 -42.65 66.42
N ARG A 113 -13.53 -42.82 67.75
CA ARG A 113 -13.47 -44.16 68.36
C ARG A 113 -14.55 -44.30 69.38
N SER A 114 -15.15 -45.49 69.44
CA SER A 114 -16.04 -45.90 70.57
C SER A 114 -15.26 -46.71 71.58
N ALA A 115 -15.38 -46.35 72.83
CA ALA A 115 -14.91 -47.20 73.94
C ALA A 115 -15.85 -48.42 74.10
N PHE A 116 -15.34 -49.55 74.59
CA PHE A 116 -16.02 -50.86 74.62
C PHE A 116 -17.40 -50.85 75.27
N ASP A 117 -17.70 -49.79 76.05
CA ASP A 117 -19.00 -49.71 76.78
C ASP A 117 -19.64 -48.31 76.70
N ALA A 118 -19.35 -47.57 75.59
CA ALA A 118 -19.93 -46.26 75.37
C ALA A 118 -20.83 -46.25 74.08
N ALA A 119 -22.06 -45.75 74.31
CA ALA A 119 -23.03 -45.59 73.23
C ALA A 119 -22.77 -44.41 72.31
N THR A 120 -21.71 -43.63 72.60
CA THR A 120 -21.37 -42.44 71.82
C THR A 120 -19.91 -42.48 71.31
N PHE A 121 -19.72 -42.10 70.05
CA PHE A 121 -18.40 -41.97 69.50
C PHE A 121 -17.69 -40.70 70.02
N GLN A 122 -16.44 -40.84 70.38
CA GLN A 122 -15.60 -39.74 70.88
C GLN A 122 -14.60 -39.35 69.71
N PRO A 123 -14.41 -38.08 69.50
CA PRO A 123 -13.40 -37.66 68.51
C PRO A 123 -12.01 -38.04 69.02
N HIS A 124 -11.25 -38.76 68.20
CA HIS A 124 -9.94 -39.29 68.55
C HIS A 124 -8.83 -38.56 67.82
N ASP A 125 -9.06 -38.25 66.57
CA ASP A 125 -8.04 -37.62 65.69
C ASP A 125 -8.70 -36.70 64.71
N LYS A 126 -8.08 -35.57 64.45
CA LYS A 126 -8.56 -34.59 63.50
C LYS A 126 -7.39 -34.17 62.58
N THR A 127 -7.51 -34.46 61.31
CA THR A 127 -6.57 -34.03 60.33
C THR A 127 -7.25 -33.00 59.42
N ILE A 128 -6.71 -31.79 59.36
CA ILE A 128 -7.16 -30.72 58.49
C ILE A 128 -6.10 -30.57 57.33
N ASN A 129 -6.51 -30.88 56.16
CA ASN A 129 -5.67 -30.65 54.97
C ASN A 129 -6.16 -29.40 54.22
N ASN A 130 -5.34 -28.37 54.21
CA ASN A 130 -5.53 -27.18 53.41
C ASN A 130 -4.45 -27.21 52.32
N LEU A 131 -4.84 -27.59 51.11
CA LEU A 131 -3.97 -27.55 49.95
C LEU A 131 -4.47 -26.48 49.01
N THR A 132 -3.65 -25.45 48.81
CA THR A 132 -3.88 -24.44 47.78
C THR A 132 -2.88 -24.69 46.66
N ASN A 133 -3.36 -25.04 45.51
CA ASN A 133 -2.54 -25.17 44.29
C ASN A 133 -2.84 -23.99 43.41
N GLN A 134 -1.80 -23.25 43.02
CA GLN A 134 -1.88 -22.13 42.06
C GLN A 134 -1.15 -22.56 40.81
N ASP A 135 -1.88 -22.59 39.69
CA ASP A 135 -1.33 -22.80 38.36
C ASP A 135 -1.51 -21.51 37.58
N ASN A 136 -0.41 -20.76 37.43
CA ASN A 136 -0.36 -19.52 36.69
C ASN A 136 0.53 -19.74 35.46
N GLY A 137 -0.06 -19.65 34.31
CA GLY A 137 0.65 -19.82 33.04
C GLY A 137 0.48 -18.62 32.14
N ASN A 138 1.55 -18.30 31.44
CA ASN A 138 1.55 -17.36 30.35
C ASN A 138 2.06 -18.08 29.07
N VAL A 139 1.22 -18.16 28.06
CA VAL A 139 1.56 -18.77 26.77
C VAL A 139 1.59 -17.65 25.72
N THR A 140 2.77 -17.39 25.21
CA THR A 140 2.95 -16.48 24.07
C THR A 140 3.12 -17.31 22.80
N ARG A 141 2.32 -17.00 21.82
CA ARG A 141 2.39 -17.62 20.49
C ARG A 141 2.51 -16.54 19.44
N GLU A 142 3.58 -16.61 18.66
CA GLU A 142 3.77 -15.83 17.45
C GLU A 142 3.41 -16.71 16.25
N ALA A 143 2.52 -16.22 15.41
CA ALA A 143 2.16 -16.91 14.18
C ALA A 143 2.36 -15.95 12.99
N HIS A 144 3.11 -16.39 11.99
CA HIS A 144 3.28 -15.72 10.73
C HIS A 144 2.61 -16.56 9.65
N MET A 145 1.56 -16.02 9.06
CA MET A 145 0.81 -16.66 7.98
C MET A 145 1.00 -15.87 6.71
N TYR A 146 1.60 -16.49 5.71
CA TYR A 146 1.87 -15.86 4.41
C TYR A 146 1.54 -16.81 3.28
N GLY A 147 1.24 -16.23 2.10
CA GLY A 147 0.95 -17.00 0.91
C GLY A 147 -0.26 -16.49 0.13
N ASN A 148 -0.81 -17.32 -0.70
CA ASN A 148 -2.02 -17.02 -1.44
C ASN A 148 -3.25 -17.58 -0.68
N ILE A 149 -3.93 -16.70 0.06
CA ILE A 149 -5.18 -17.04 0.76
C ILE A 149 -6.31 -16.29 0.05
N GLY A 150 -6.95 -16.90 -0.91
CA GLY A 150 -8.07 -16.26 -1.60
C GLY A 150 -8.66 -17.07 -2.74
N VAL A 151 -9.72 -16.52 -3.30
CA VAL A 151 -10.47 -17.10 -4.41
C VAL A 151 -9.75 -16.90 -5.75
N THR A 152 -8.76 -16.00 -5.79
CA THR A 152 -8.03 -15.65 -7.01
C THR A 152 -6.92 -16.66 -7.28
N THR A 153 -6.91 -17.25 -8.46
CA THR A 153 -5.84 -18.18 -8.84
C THR A 153 -4.53 -17.40 -9.07
N SER A 154 -3.38 -18.04 -8.79
CA SER A 154 -2.06 -17.45 -9.06
C SER A 154 -1.91 -17.01 -10.53
N GLN A 155 -2.52 -17.73 -11.47
CA GLN A 155 -2.52 -17.34 -12.89
C GLN A 155 -3.29 -16.04 -13.16
N GLN A 156 -4.39 -15.81 -12.47
CA GLN A 156 -5.16 -14.57 -12.61
C GLN A 156 -4.39 -13.39 -12.00
N MET A 157 -3.77 -13.59 -10.84
CA MET A 157 -2.96 -12.57 -10.20
C MET A 157 -1.75 -12.15 -11.08
N VAL A 158 -1.09 -13.12 -11.72
CA VAL A 158 0.00 -12.83 -12.68
C VAL A 158 -0.52 -12.06 -13.90
N ARG A 159 -1.71 -12.37 -14.43
CA ARG A 159 -2.31 -11.62 -15.54
C ARG A 159 -2.66 -10.20 -15.14
N ASP A 160 -3.22 -10.02 -13.94
CA ASP A 160 -3.56 -8.70 -13.42
C ASP A 160 -2.30 -7.86 -13.23
N GLN A 161 -1.21 -8.48 -12.74
CA GLN A 161 0.10 -7.84 -12.64
C GLN A 161 0.66 -7.44 -14.01
N LEU A 162 0.57 -8.31 -15.01
CA LEU A 162 1.01 -7.99 -16.37
C LEU A 162 0.24 -6.80 -16.93
N SER A 163 -1.07 -6.70 -16.68
CA SER A 163 -1.87 -5.56 -17.13
C SER A 163 -1.43 -4.23 -16.49
N VAL A 164 -0.95 -4.26 -15.24
CA VAL A 164 -0.37 -3.10 -14.57
C VAL A 164 0.99 -2.71 -15.20
N VAL A 165 1.82 -3.70 -15.53
CA VAL A 165 3.12 -3.46 -16.18
C VAL A 165 2.95 -2.94 -17.62
N GLU A 166 1.90 -3.37 -18.34
CA GLU A 166 1.57 -2.88 -19.69
C GLU A 166 1.07 -1.42 -19.66
N TRP A 167 0.58 -0.95 -18.51
CA TRP A 167 0.12 0.43 -18.37
C TRP A 167 1.30 1.40 -18.33
N ASN A 168 1.44 2.22 -19.39
CA ASN A 168 2.53 3.17 -19.51
C ASN A 168 2.10 4.57 -19.08
N ILE A 169 2.61 5.03 -17.93
CA ILE A 169 2.31 6.37 -17.38
C ILE A 169 2.67 7.49 -18.36
N TYR A 170 3.77 7.36 -19.10
CA TYR A 170 4.24 8.38 -20.04
C TYR A 170 3.28 8.57 -21.21
N GLU A 171 2.68 7.46 -21.69
CA GLU A 171 1.65 7.49 -22.73
C GLU A 171 0.39 8.23 -22.25
N HIS A 172 -0.05 7.95 -21.02
CA HIS A 172 -1.23 8.62 -20.46
C HIS A 172 -1.01 10.11 -20.22
N ILE A 173 0.18 10.51 -19.73
CA ILE A 173 0.54 11.92 -19.57
C ILE A 173 0.55 12.62 -20.94
N LYS A 174 1.13 12.00 -21.97
CA LYS A 174 1.14 12.50 -23.33
C LYS A 174 -0.28 12.62 -23.89
N ASP A 175 -1.16 11.64 -23.66
CA ASP A 175 -2.54 11.68 -24.11
C ASP A 175 -3.32 12.87 -23.50
N ILE A 176 -3.13 13.14 -22.22
CA ILE A 176 -3.72 14.30 -21.54
C ILE A 176 -3.16 15.60 -22.15
N PHE A 177 -1.84 15.67 -22.38
CA PHE A 177 -1.21 16.81 -23.03
C PHE A 177 -1.79 17.04 -24.43
N MET A 178 -1.89 16.00 -25.23
CA MET A 178 -2.44 16.06 -26.59
C MET A 178 -3.87 16.60 -26.59
N GLN A 179 -4.71 16.18 -25.66
CA GLN A 179 -6.10 16.62 -25.55
C GLN A 179 -6.24 18.09 -25.16
N GLU A 180 -5.33 18.61 -24.31
CA GLU A 180 -5.43 19.97 -23.79
C GLU A 180 -4.64 21.00 -24.63
N PHE A 181 -3.61 20.59 -25.35
CA PHE A 181 -2.70 21.51 -26.05
C PHE A 181 -2.65 21.36 -27.56
N CYS A 182 -3.17 20.29 -28.13
CA CYS A 182 -3.09 20.05 -29.55
C CYS A 182 -4.47 20.18 -30.22
N ILE A 183 -4.48 20.73 -31.43
CA ILE A 183 -5.67 20.74 -32.29
C ILE A 183 -5.78 19.38 -32.97
N MET A 184 -6.83 18.63 -32.63
CA MET A 184 -7.16 17.38 -33.35
C MET A 184 -8.01 17.71 -34.58
N ILE A 185 -7.45 17.46 -35.75
CA ILE A 185 -8.20 17.55 -37.01
C ILE A 185 -8.72 16.12 -37.30
N TYR A 186 -10.03 15.95 -37.19
CA TYR A 186 -10.72 14.72 -37.59
C TYR A 186 -11.09 14.73 -39.05
#